data_308e9735343d5d468dac0d663925b9eb
#
_entry.id   308e9735343d5d468dac0d663925b9eb
#
_cell.length_a   1.000
_cell.length_b   1.000
_cell.length_c   1.000
_cell.angle_alpha   90.00
_cell.angle_beta   90.00
_cell.angle_gamma   90.00
#
_symmetry.space_group_name_H-M   'P 1'
#
loop_
_entity.id
_entity.type
_entity.pdbx_description
1 polymer ?
#
loop_
_entity_poly.entity_id
_entity_poly.type
_entity_poly.pdbx_seq_one_letter_code
_entity_poly.pdbx_strand_id
1 'polypeptide(L)'
;MKIKQIYFAIMALLCSNAYALEYSVDNWKFKLDADGMIGFLETKEDKPIFIDDWDVKAQVFYNLSNTKRFGAVYSIDADCVEDDEYIHDAFILFEDRNIGRTEFGLTHSIARKMGLGLPDVGYLRINEKSILHRELKLKKVLISDTTATTGHDALRLNLATKITEYGQYGLSVSGMTDDYNYAVDFAFKLRRPNGKLKTAYSFAVSYMDKPENYLENTFSPTVTADWRTQVALGFNLQYNSIIWGVSSRIIYDYNPIHKSADGLIAGTGISYDLLQSSVSLSYLFSDTNVWNHKDFMGQKLDNGDYIHTFIASFRYKYSEETSLFMSGGFTDTTPFFAVGLRSGF
;
A
#
# COMPACT_ATOMS: atom_id res chain seq x y z
N MET A 1 4.27 -3.14 -29.06
CA MET A 1 5.66 -2.61 -29.14
C MET A 1 5.72 -1.08 -29.25
N LYS A 2 4.83 -0.42 -29.98
CA LYS A 2 4.87 1.07 -30.13
C LYS A 2 4.48 1.85 -28.87
N ILE A 3 3.55 1.34 -28.07
CA ILE A 3 3.11 2.00 -26.83
C ILE A 3 4.23 2.01 -25.79
N LYS A 4 4.93 0.90 -25.57
CA LYS A 4 6.07 0.81 -24.64
C LYS A 4 7.22 1.78 -24.97
N GLN A 5 7.44 2.04 -26.25
CA GLN A 5 8.46 3.02 -26.68
C GLN A 5 8.05 4.47 -26.41
N ILE A 6 6.75 4.77 -26.48
CA ILE A 6 6.20 6.09 -26.15
C ILE A 6 6.31 6.34 -24.63
N TYR A 7 5.99 5.36 -23.81
CA TYR A 7 6.17 5.45 -22.37
C TYR A 7 7.64 5.65 -21.99
N PHE A 8 8.55 4.90 -22.59
CA PHE A 8 9.99 5.07 -22.34
C PHE A 8 10.49 6.46 -22.76
N ALA A 9 9.98 7.01 -23.87
CA ALA A 9 10.32 8.36 -24.31
C ALA A 9 9.74 9.46 -23.42
N ILE A 10 8.51 9.27 -22.93
CA ILE A 10 7.89 10.18 -21.95
C ILE A 10 8.68 10.16 -20.65
N MET A 11 9.12 8.96 -20.21
CA MET A 11 9.95 8.82 -19.03
C MET A 11 11.32 9.49 -19.14
N ALA A 12 12.01 9.25 -20.22
CA ALA A 12 13.29 9.92 -20.47
C ALA A 12 13.14 11.44 -20.51
N LEU A 13 12.00 11.94 -20.98
CA LEU A 13 11.65 13.37 -20.99
C LEU A 13 11.28 13.88 -19.58
N LEU A 14 10.56 13.08 -18.78
CA LEU A 14 10.21 13.45 -17.40
C LEU A 14 11.41 13.38 -16.47
N CYS A 15 12.31 12.41 -16.64
CA CYS A 15 13.55 12.31 -15.87
C CYS A 15 14.55 13.45 -16.13
N SER A 16 14.41 14.18 -17.22
CA SER A 16 15.37 15.24 -17.57
C SER A 16 15.14 16.59 -16.87
N ASN A 17 13.95 16.84 -16.29
CA ASN A 17 13.59 18.10 -15.62
C ASN A 17 12.50 17.89 -14.53
N ALA A 18 12.74 16.98 -13.63
CA ALA A 18 11.75 16.59 -12.63
C ALA A 18 11.67 17.62 -11.48
N TYR A 19 10.80 18.60 -11.63
CA TYR A 19 10.32 19.41 -10.50
C TYR A 19 8.85 19.13 -10.31
N ALA A 20 8.40 18.86 -9.05
CA ALA A 20 6.99 18.92 -8.74
C ALA A 20 6.43 20.23 -9.29
N LEU A 21 5.52 20.14 -10.25
CA LEU A 21 4.91 21.33 -10.82
C LEU A 21 3.94 21.89 -9.80
N GLU A 22 4.40 22.88 -9.06
CA GLU A 22 3.56 23.63 -8.14
C GLU A 22 3.37 25.04 -8.68
N TYR A 23 2.12 25.39 -8.92
CA TYR A 23 1.73 26.72 -9.38
C TYR A 23 0.68 27.31 -8.46
N SER A 24 0.90 28.54 -8.03
CA SER A 24 -0.04 29.25 -7.16
C SER A 24 -0.42 30.58 -7.79
N VAL A 25 -1.71 30.86 -7.84
CA VAL A 25 -2.27 32.15 -8.28
C VAL A 25 -3.41 32.53 -7.36
N ASP A 26 -3.34 33.67 -6.73
CA ASP A 26 -4.27 34.14 -5.72
C ASP A 26 -4.48 33.08 -4.60
N ASN A 27 -5.71 32.62 -4.45
CA ASN A 27 -6.05 31.58 -3.48
C ASN A 27 -5.96 30.15 -4.05
N TRP A 28 -5.64 30.00 -5.33
CA TRP A 28 -5.52 28.72 -5.98
C TRP A 28 -4.11 28.17 -5.89
N LYS A 29 -4.01 26.87 -5.66
CA LYS A 29 -2.78 26.11 -5.70
C LYS A 29 -3.00 24.87 -6.52
N PHE A 30 -2.17 24.69 -7.53
CA PHE A 30 -2.13 23.52 -8.40
C PHE A 30 -0.84 22.74 -8.10
N LYS A 31 -0.94 21.45 -8.00
CA LYS A 31 0.21 20.57 -7.80
C LYS A 31 0.07 19.36 -8.70
N LEU A 32 1.16 19.01 -9.39
CA LEU A 32 1.29 17.77 -10.14
C LEU A 32 2.51 17.04 -9.59
N ASP A 33 2.29 15.85 -9.09
CA ASP A 33 3.32 14.91 -8.65
C ASP A 33 3.33 13.74 -9.62
N ALA A 34 4.48 13.21 -9.93
CA ALA A 34 4.61 11.95 -10.60
C ALA A 34 5.73 11.13 -9.95
N ASP A 35 5.51 9.84 -9.84
CA ASP A 35 6.49 8.88 -9.33
C ASP A 35 6.44 7.64 -10.22
N GLY A 36 7.59 7.09 -10.53
CA GLY A 36 7.64 5.93 -11.38
C GLY A 36 8.88 5.10 -11.18
N MET A 37 8.71 3.82 -11.38
CA MET A 37 9.74 2.81 -11.28
C MET A 37 9.79 1.98 -12.55
N ILE A 38 10.98 1.66 -13.01
CA ILE A 38 11.24 0.65 -14.03
C ILE A 38 12.35 -0.27 -13.57
N GLY A 39 12.26 -1.54 -13.91
CA GLY A 39 13.29 -2.49 -13.51
C GLY A 39 13.13 -3.86 -14.13
N PHE A 40 13.92 -4.77 -13.59
CA PHE A 40 13.86 -6.19 -13.93
C PHE A 40 13.74 -6.99 -12.64
N LEU A 41 12.89 -7.98 -12.67
CA LEU A 41 12.71 -8.98 -11.63
C LEU A 41 13.12 -10.34 -12.20
N GLU A 42 14.04 -11.01 -11.52
CA GLU A 42 14.47 -12.37 -11.82
C GLU A 42 14.04 -13.31 -10.70
N THR A 43 13.49 -14.45 -11.07
CA THR A 43 13.12 -15.53 -10.18
C THR A 43 13.80 -16.82 -10.64
N LYS A 44 13.85 -17.84 -9.79
CA LYS A 44 14.52 -19.12 -10.12
C LYS A 44 13.92 -19.85 -11.33
N GLU A 45 12.66 -19.61 -11.63
CA GLU A 45 11.89 -20.43 -12.59
C GLU A 45 11.64 -19.71 -13.92
N ASP A 46 11.78 -18.41 -14.00
CA ASP A 46 11.44 -17.61 -15.17
C ASP A 46 12.60 -16.75 -15.68
N LYS A 47 12.51 -16.37 -16.94
CA LYS A 47 13.41 -15.34 -17.51
C LYS A 47 13.16 -14.02 -16.81
N PRO A 48 14.17 -13.11 -16.75
CA PRO A 48 13.99 -11.79 -16.18
C PRO A 48 12.76 -11.10 -16.78
N ILE A 49 11.88 -10.63 -15.89
CA ILE A 49 10.63 -9.98 -16.22
C ILE A 49 10.87 -8.47 -16.11
N PHE A 50 10.41 -7.70 -17.09
CA PHE A 50 10.39 -6.25 -16.98
C PHE A 50 9.24 -5.83 -16.07
N ILE A 51 9.56 -4.99 -15.08
CA ILE A 51 8.60 -4.43 -14.13
C ILE A 51 8.60 -2.91 -14.25
N ASP A 52 7.43 -2.34 -14.17
CA ASP A 52 7.21 -0.90 -14.11
C ASP A 52 6.00 -0.59 -13.22
N ASP A 53 6.02 0.60 -12.64
CA ASP A 53 4.99 1.07 -11.71
C ASP A 53 5.00 2.60 -11.75
N TRP A 54 3.85 3.21 -11.98
CA TRP A 54 3.70 4.64 -12.20
C TRP A 54 2.53 5.20 -11.43
N ASP A 55 2.77 6.31 -10.76
CA ASP A 55 1.72 7.11 -10.13
C ASP A 55 1.82 8.56 -10.61
N VAL A 56 0.74 9.10 -11.14
CA VAL A 56 0.62 10.50 -11.51
C VAL A 56 -0.54 11.10 -10.75
N LYS A 57 -0.28 12.13 -9.95
CA LYS A 57 -1.23 12.76 -9.06
C LYS A 57 -1.38 14.24 -9.33
N ALA A 58 -2.56 14.63 -9.79
CA ALA A 58 -2.96 16.02 -9.96
C ALA A 58 -3.79 16.47 -8.75
N GLN A 59 -3.47 17.65 -8.23
CA GLN A 59 -4.18 18.23 -7.08
C GLN A 59 -4.48 19.70 -7.36
N VAL A 60 -5.68 20.11 -7.00
CA VAL A 60 -6.07 21.51 -7.04
C VAL A 60 -6.67 21.91 -5.69
N PHE A 61 -6.25 23.02 -5.14
CA PHE A 61 -6.72 23.55 -3.88
C PHE A 61 -7.15 25.00 -4.02
N TYR A 62 -8.20 25.36 -3.30
CA TYR A 62 -8.62 26.74 -3.09
C TYR A 62 -8.55 27.06 -1.59
N ASN A 63 -7.75 28.05 -1.23
CA ASN A 63 -7.59 28.51 0.15
C ASN A 63 -8.73 29.44 0.51
N LEU A 64 -9.65 28.97 1.34
CA LEU A 64 -10.75 29.78 1.88
C LEU A 64 -10.23 30.74 2.96
N SER A 65 -9.21 30.35 3.68
CA SER A 65 -8.52 31.14 4.70
C SER A 65 -7.13 30.53 4.99
N ASN A 66 -6.39 31.12 5.90
CA ASN A 66 -5.09 30.59 6.33
C ASN A 66 -5.17 29.17 6.97
N THR A 67 -6.36 28.76 7.43
CA THR A 67 -6.57 27.47 8.10
C THR A 67 -7.48 26.53 7.31
N LYS A 68 -8.22 27.02 6.31
CA LYS A 68 -9.24 26.26 5.60
C LYS A 68 -8.94 26.21 4.12
N ARG A 69 -9.03 25.03 3.54
CA ARG A 69 -8.94 24.82 2.10
C ARG A 69 -9.94 23.78 1.63
N PHE A 70 -10.39 23.95 0.41
CA PHE A 70 -11.12 22.97 -0.36
C PHE A 70 -10.26 22.51 -1.53
N GLY A 71 -10.39 21.27 -1.96
CA GLY A 71 -9.60 20.78 -3.08
C GLY A 71 -10.19 19.56 -3.75
N ALA A 72 -9.57 19.20 -4.86
CA ALA A 72 -9.80 17.95 -5.57
C ALA A 72 -8.46 17.27 -5.84
N VAL A 73 -8.48 15.95 -5.82
CA VAL A 73 -7.32 15.10 -6.07
C VAL A 73 -7.73 14.07 -7.11
N TYR A 74 -6.89 13.88 -8.09
CA TYR A 74 -7.02 12.83 -9.08
C TYR A 74 -5.66 12.16 -9.26
N SER A 75 -5.60 10.86 -9.12
CA SER A 75 -4.39 10.08 -9.40
C SER A 75 -4.68 8.91 -10.32
N ILE A 76 -3.69 8.62 -11.14
CA ILE A 76 -3.67 7.48 -12.05
C ILE A 76 -2.47 6.65 -11.64
N ASP A 77 -2.72 5.39 -11.37
CA ASP A 77 -1.71 4.37 -11.24
C ASP A 77 -1.68 3.59 -12.56
N ALA A 78 -0.55 3.51 -13.21
CA ALA A 78 -0.39 2.85 -14.49
C ALA A 78 0.68 1.78 -14.38
N ASP A 79 0.24 0.58 -14.15
CA ASP A 79 1.03 -0.63 -14.26
C ASP A 79 0.96 -1.17 -15.69
N CYS A 80 2.09 -1.34 -16.38
CA CYS A 80 2.08 -1.95 -17.71
C CYS A 80 1.76 -3.46 -17.70
N VAL A 81 1.56 -4.05 -16.56
CA VAL A 81 1.37 -5.50 -16.37
C VAL A 81 -0.07 -5.86 -16.03
N GLU A 82 -0.84 -4.95 -15.46
CA GLU A 82 -2.29 -5.16 -15.25
C GLU A 82 -3.09 -4.39 -16.30
N ASP A 83 -3.89 -5.13 -17.09
CA ASP A 83 -4.68 -4.55 -18.18
C ASP A 83 -5.93 -3.75 -17.71
N ASP A 84 -6.21 -3.64 -16.41
CA ASP A 84 -7.57 -3.33 -15.97
C ASP A 84 -7.79 -2.09 -15.09
N GLU A 85 -6.81 -1.42 -14.46
CA GLU A 85 -7.17 -0.28 -13.59
C GLU A 85 -6.19 0.89 -13.61
N TYR A 86 -6.69 2.00 -14.18
CA TYR A 86 -5.91 3.22 -14.37
C TYR A 86 -6.22 4.33 -13.35
N ILE A 87 -7.33 4.26 -12.60
CA ILE A 87 -7.73 5.32 -11.68
C ILE A 87 -7.55 4.86 -10.25
N HIS A 88 -6.61 5.49 -9.54
CA HIS A 88 -6.29 5.14 -8.17
C HIS A 88 -7.06 5.98 -7.15
N ASP A 89 -7.13 7.29 -7.34
CA ASP A 89 -7.86 8.22 -6.48
C ASP A 89 -8.62 9.26 -7.34
N ALA A 90 -9.86 9.53 -7.00
CA ALA A 90 -10.66 10.63 -7.55
C ALA A 90 -11.59 11.17 -6.48
N PHE A 91 -11.16 12.17 -5.72
CA PHE A 91 -11.93 12.67 -4.59
C PHE A 91 -11.82 14.17 -4.40
N ILE A 92 -12.83 14.74 -3.76
CA ILE A 92 -12.83 16.10 -3.24
C ILE A 92 -12.45 16.08 -1.75
N LEU A 93 -11.87 17.17 -1.27
CA LEU A 93 -11.52 17.29 0.14
C LEU A 93 -11.83 18.68 0.68
N PHE A 94 -12.17 18.70 1.96
CA PHE A 94 -12.19 19.89 2.79
C PHE A 94 -11.24 19.69 3.97
N GLU A 95 -10.37 20.65 4.22
CA GLU A 95 -9.43 20.60 5.33
C GLU A 95 -9.53 21.89 6.14
N ASP A 96 -9.68 21.72 7.45
CA ASP A 96 -9.52 22.79 8.44
C ASP A 96 -8.41 22.37 9.41
N ARG A 97 -7.31 23.12 9.44
CA ARG A 97 -6.15 22.81 10.31
C ARG A 97 -6.49 22.75 11.81
N ASN A 98 -7.61 23.34 12.22
CA ASN A 98 -8.07 23.33 13.60
C ASN A 98 -8.95 22.11 13.95
N ILE A 99 -9.60 21.51 12.95
CA ILE A 99 -10.57 20.43 13.14
C ILE A 99 -10.03 19.12 12.55
N GLY A 100 -9.65 19.16 11.27
CA GLY A 100 -9.22 17.97 10.54
C GLY A 100 -9.56 18.03 9.06
N ARG A 101 -9.71 16.86 8.44
CA ARG A 101 -9.89 16.68 7.00
C ARG A 101 -11.07 15.76 6.72
N THR A 102 -11.86 16.13 5.75
CA THR A 102 -12.95 15.33 5.16
C THR A 102 -12.62 15.09 3.69
N GLU A 103 -12.78 13.86 3.23
CA GLU A 103 -12.61 13.46 1.83
C GLU A 103 -13.85 12.71 1.37
N PHE A 104 -14.27 12.95 0.12
CA PHE A 104 -15.37 12.21 -0.50
C PHE A 104 -15.06 11.89 -1.95
N GLY A 105 -15.16 10.62 -2.32
CA GLY A 105 -14.88 10.12 -3.65
C GLY A 105 -14.21 8.75 -3.65
N LEU A 106 -13.66 8.36 -4.79
CA LEU A 106 -12.83 7.16 -4.90
C LEU A 106 -11.51 7.42 -4.18
N THR A 107 -11.23 6.68 -3.14
CA THR A 107 -10.02 6.88 -2.34
C THR A 107 -9.81 5.72 -1.36
N HIS A 108 -8.57 5.56 -0.90
CA HIS A 108 -8.26 4.55 0.12
C HIS A 108 -9.01 4.77 1.44
N SER A 109 -9.26 3.69 2.16
CA SER A 109 -9.81 3.74 3.50
C SER A 109 -8.90 4.50 4.46
N ILE A 110 -9.49 5.09 5.50
CA ILE A 110 -8.71 5.79 6.53
C ILE A 110 -7.79 4.84 7.29
N ALA A 111 -8.18 3.57 7.42
CA ALA A 111 -7.37 2.53 8.03
C ALA A 111 -6.05 2.34 7.28
N ARG A 112 -6.09 2.31 5.95
CA ARG A 112 -4.89 2.23 5.12
C ARG A 112 -4.07 3.51 5.17
N LYS A 113 -4.70 4.68 5.02
CA LYS A 113 -4.00 5.99 5.05
C LYS A 113 -3.28 6.26 6.36
N MET A 114 -3.79 5.76 7.47
CA MET A 114 -3.21 5.96 8.80
C MET A 114 -2.36 4.79 9.25
N GLY A 115 -2.41 3.64 8.60
CA GLY A 115 -1.59 2.47 8.90
C GLY A 115 -0.09 2.76 8.85
N LEU A 116 0.68 2.01 9.61
CA LEU A 116 2.14 1.98 9.55
C LEU A 116 2.56 0.63 9.01
N GLY A 117 3.21 0.65 7.84
CA GLY A 117 3.84 -0.51 7.26
C GLY A 117 5.26 -0.75 7.80
N LEU A 118 5.91 -1.77 7.30
CA LEU A 118 7.30 -2.10 7.62
C LEU A 118 8.26 -1.08 6.97
N PRO A 119 9.35 -0.70 7.65
CA PRO A 119 10.41 0.07 7.03
C PRO A 119 11.04 -0.73 5.88
N ASP A 120 10.96 -0.17 4.68
CA ASP A 120 11.59 -0.71 3.49
C ASP A 120 12.13 0.43 2.63
N VAL A 121 13.30 0.23 2.01
CA VAL A 121 13.91 1.16 1.07
C VAL A 121 13.87 0.64 -0.37
N GLY A 122 13.49 -0.61 -0.55
CA GLY A 122 13.21 -1.22 -1.84
C GLY A 122 11.84 -0.81 -2.36
N TYR A 123 11.65 -0.97 -3.65
CA TYR A 123 10.41 -0.60 -4.32
C TYR A 123 9.54 -1.81 -4.68
N LEU A 124 9.88 -2.99 -4.14
CA LEU A 124 9.07 -4.19 -4.31
C LEU A 124 7.83 -4.21 -3.39
N ARG A 125 7.62 -3.14 -2.64
CA ARG A 125 6.44 -2.84 -1.81
C ARG A 125 5.93 -4.04 -1.01
N ILE A 126 6.58 -4.32 0.12
CA ILE A 126 6.11 -5.37 1.06
C ILE A 126 4.70 -5.08 1.60
N ASN A 127 4.27 -3.82 1.59
CA ASN A 127 3.04 -3.37 2.23
C ASN A 127 1.85 -3.15 1.28
N GLU A 128 1.99 -3.48 0.01
CA GLU A 128 0.93 -3.37 -0.99
C GLU A 128 0.84 -4.66 -1.80
N LYS A 129 -0.15 -4.80 -2.68
CA LYS A 129 -0.17 -5.86 -3.71
C LYS A 129 1.16 -5.75 -4.46
N SER A 130 2.12 -6.53 -4.03
CA SER A 130 3.48 -6.32 -4.47
C SER A 130 3.67 -6.89 -5.85
N ILE A 131 4.50 -6.24 -6.64
CA ILE A 131 5.03 -6.80 -7.88
C ILE A 131 5.50 -8.24 -7.67
N LEU A 132 6.08 -8.55 -6.49
CA LEU A 132 6.46 -9.90 -6.10
C LEU A 132 5.28 -10.87 -6.06
N HIS A 133 4.15 -10.48 -5.52
CA HIS A 133 2.99 -11.37 -5.46
C HIS A 133 2.50 -11.78 -6.84
N ARG A 134 2.43 -10.82 -7.73
CA ARG A 134 1.96 -11.00 -9.11
C ARG A 134 2.93 -11.86 -9.93
N GLU A 135 4.20 -11.54 -9.88
CA GLU A 135 5.19 -12.12 -10.76
C GLU A 135 5.74 -13.48 -10.28
N LEU A 136 5.72 -13.75 -8.97
CA LEU A 136 6.19 -15.03 -8.45
C LEU A 136 5.26 -16.19 -8.73
N LYS A 137 4.04 -15.96 -9.25
CA LYS A 137 3.04 -17.01 -9.55
C LYS A 137 2.95 -18.06 -8.43
N LEU A 138 3.00 -17.59 -7.20
CA LEU A 138 3.00 -18.46 -6.03
C LEU A 138 1.73 -19.30 -6.04
N LYS A 139 1.87 -20.60 -5.77
CA LYS A 139 0.72 -21.50 -5.58
C LYS A 139 -0.16 -21.11 -4.38
N LYS A 140 0.38 -20.25 -3.53
CA LYS A 140 -0.27 -19.76 -2.30
C LYS A 140 -0.44 -18.25 -2.40
N VAL A 141 -1.52 -17.75 -1.84
CA VAL A 141 -1.79 -16.30 -1.79
C VAL A 141 -0.83 -15.66 -0.81
N LEU A 142 0.05 -14.80 -1.31
CA LEU A 142 0.91 -13.97 -0.49
C LEU A 142 0.17 -12.67 -0.15
N ILE A 143 -0.27 -12.52 1.07
CA ILE A 143 -0.77 -11.24 1.56
C ILE A 143 0.41 -10.49 2.16
N SER A 144 0.86 -9.44 1.51
CA SER A 144 2.02 -8.66 1.93
C SER A 144 1.65 -7.38 2.70
N ASP A 145 0.38 -6.97 2.67
CA ASP A 145 -0.09 -5.77 3.32
C ASP A 145 -0.45 -6.02 4.79
N THR A 146 0.29 -5.40 5.69
CA THR A 146 0.05 -5.43 7.14
C THR A 146 -0.88 -4.33 7.62
N THR A 147 -1.37 -3.47 6.75
CA THR A 147 -2.37 -2.45 7.10
C THR A 147 -3.78 -2.99 6.88
N ALA A 148 -4.74 -2.57 7.69
CA ALA A 148 -6.14 -2.88 7.42
C ALA A 148 -6.61 -2.10 6.19
N THR A 149 -7.35 -2.76 5.32
CA THR A 149 -7.87 -2.14 4.10
C THR A 149 -9.22 -2.71 3.71
N THR A 150 -10.07 -1.87 3.15
CA THR A 150 -11.38 -2.23 2.60
C THR A 150 -11.46 -2.02 1.08
N GLY A 151 -10.33 -2.20 0.39
CA GLY A 151 -10.24 -2.08 -1.06
C GLY A 151 -9.97 -0.66 -1.56
N HIS A 152 -9.78 -0.54 -2.88
CA HIS A 152 -9.45 0.71 -3.56
C HIS A 152 -10.66 1.41 -4.17
N ASP A 153 -11.56 0.69 -4.81
CA ASP A 153 -12.49 1.21 -5.81
C ASP A 153 -13.83 1.64 -5.25
N ALA A 154 -13.88 1.87 -3.96
CA ALA A 154 -15.09 2.27 -3.28
C ALA A 154 -15.26 3.78 -3.19
N LEU A 155 -16.47 4.23 -3.48
CA LEU A 155 -16.89 5.57 -3.11
C LEU A 155 -16.93 5.70 -1.58
N ARG A 156 -16.11 6.60 -1.02
CA ARG A 156 -15.91 6.73 0.44
C ARG A 156 -16.13 8.14 0.94
N LEU A 157 -16.56 8.20 2.19
CA LEU A 157 -16.46 9.35 3.04
C LEU A 157 -15.40 9.09 4.11
N ASN A 158 -14.29 9.79 4.04
CA ASN A 158 -13.22 9.75 5.04
C ASN A 158 -13.27 10.99 5.93
N LEU A 159 -13.17 10.79 7.23
CA LEU A 159 -13.07 11.82 8.24
C LEU A 159 -11.79 11.59 9.04
N ALA A 160 -10.93 12.58 9.14
CA ALA A 160 -9.73 12.53 9.97
C ALA A 160 -9.65 13.78 10.86
N THR A 161 -9.40 13.60 12.15
CA THR A 161 -9.16 14.73 13.05
C THR A 161 -7.83 15.40 12.72
N LYS A 162 -7.62 16.61 13.22
CA LYS A 162 -6.29 17.22 13.20
C LYS A 162 -5.27 16.36 13.94
N ILE A 163 -4.01 16.50 13.58
CA ILE A 163 -2.90 15.87 14.29
C ILE A 163 -2.68 16.64 15.60
N THR A 164 -2.72 15.93 16.72
CA THR A 164 -2.48 16.46 18.06
C THR A 164 -1.35 15.68 18.75
N GLU A 165 -0.93 16.14 19.91
CA GLU A 165 0.00 15.38 20.77
C GLU A 165 -0.58 14.05 21.28
N TYR A 166 -1.92 13.93 21.32
CA TYR A 166 -2.66 12.72 21.69
C TYR A 166 -2.92 11.79 20.49
N GLY A 167 -2.54 12.21 19.30
CA GLY A 167 -2.72 11.45 18.06
C GLY A 167 -3.72 12.05 17.08
N GLN A 168 -4.01 11.29 16.07
CA GLN A 168 -4.98 11.56 15.02
C GLN A 168 -5.94 10.37 14.96
N TYR A 169 -7.23 10.66 14.87
CA TYR A 169 -8.29 9.66 14.71
C TYR A 169 -8.90 9.79 13.32
N GLY A 170 -9.35 8.68 12.78
CA GLY A 170 -10.01 8.64 11.49
C GLY A 170 -11.16 7.64 11.46
N LEU A 171 -12.14 7.96 10.63
CA LEU A 171 -13.29 7.13 10.33
C LEU A 171 -13.52 7.16 8.83
N SER A 172 -13.80 6.02 8.22
CA SER A 172 -14.31 5.96 6.87
C SER A 172 -15.53 5.07 6.74
N VAL A 173 -16.40 5.44 5.81
CA VAL A 173 -17.57 4.66 5.43
C VAL A 173 -17.61 4.59 3.93
N SER A 174 -17.78 3.39 3.40
CA SER A 174 -18.00 3.15 1.97
C SER A 174 -19.32 2.40 1.76
N GLY A 175 -19.96 2.70 0.63
CA GLY A 175 -21.20 2.04 0.20
C GLY A 175 -20.93 0.92 -0.78
N MET A 176 -22.00 0.44 -1.39
CA MET A 176 -22.01 -0.70 -2.31
C MET A 176 -20.93 -0.59 -3.39
N THR A 177 -20.19 -1.66 -3.50
CA THR A 177 -19.22 -1.93 -4.58
C THR A 177 -19.46 -3.36 -5.07
N ASP A 178 -18.73 -3.78 -6.09
CA ASP A 178 -18.75 -5.18 -6.52
C ASP A 178 -18.13 -6.10 -5.44
N ASP A 179 -17.27 -5.55 -4.55
CA ASP A 179 -16.53 -6.32 -3.55
C ASP A 179 -17.25 -6.47 -2.21
N TYR A 180 -18.21 -5.61 -1.88
CA TYR A 180 -18.97 -5.66 -0.61
C TYR A 180 -20.20 -4.72 -0.64
N ASN A 181 -21.17 -4.95 0.27
CA ASN A 181 -22.34 -4.09 0.40
C ASN A 181 -21.98 -2.75 1.06
N TYR A 182 -21.25 -2.79 2.17
CA TYR A 182 -20.73 -1.60 2.84
C TYR A 182 -19.50 -1.95 3.68
N ALA A 183 -18.69 -0.95 3.95
CA ALA A 183 -17.56 -1.10 4.88
C ALA A 183 -17.42 0.13 5.78
N VAL A 184 -16.90 -0.11 6.97
CA VAL A 184 -16.60 0.92 7.97
C VAL A 184 -15.20 0.70 8.52
N ASP A 185 -14.39 1.76 8.55
CA ASP A 185 -13.05 1.71 9.12
C ASP A 185 -12.89 2.74 10.22
N PHE A 186 -12.21 2.36 11.26
CA PHE A 186 -11.69 3.25 12.29
C PHE A 186 -10.18 3.14 12.34
N ALA A 187 -9.50 4.26 12.47
CA ALA A 187 -8.05 4.29 12.61
C ALA A 187 -7.58 5.31 13.63
N PHE A 188 -6.45 5.00 14.24
CA PHE A 188 -5.72 5.87 15.15
C PHE A 188 -4.25 5.87 14.77
N LYS A 189 -3.61 7.04 14.79
CA LYS A 189 -2.18 7.21 14.58
C LYS A 189 -1.61 8.21 15.56
N LEU A 190 -0.53 7.81 16.23
CA LEU A 190 0.21 8.67 17.16
C LEU A 190 1.66 8.76 16.71
N ARG A 191 2.20 9.97 16.64
CA ARG A 191 3.62 10.23 16.41
C ARG A 191 4.16 11.04 17.58
N ARG A 192 5.24 10.57 18.19
CA ARG A 192 5.91 11.23 19.29
C ARG A 192 7.36 11.53 18.92
N PRO A 193 7.68 12.75 18.47
CA PRO A 193 9.06 13.19 18.34
C PRO A 193 9.65 13.45 19.73
N ASN A 194 10.73 12.79 20.06
CA ASN A 194 11.47 13.02 21.31
C ASN A 194 12.97 13.15 20.98
N GLY A 195 13.38 14.32 20.56
CA GLY A 195 14.76 14.59 20.15
C GLY A 195 15.21 13.67 19.01
N LYS A 196 16.26 12.87 19.28
CA LYS A 196 16.79 11.91 18.32
C LYS A 196 15.94 10.64 18.18
N LEU A 197 15.09 10.38 19.18
CA LEU A 197 14.19 9.22 19.19
C LEU A 197 12.79 9.66 18.76
N LYS A 198 12.26 9.05 17.71
CA LYS A 198 10.89 9.28 17.25
C LYS A 198 10.15 7.96 17.27
N THR A 199 8.95 7.97 17.79
CA THR A 199 8.07 6.79 17.76
C THR A 199 6.79 7.08 17.02
N ALA A 200 6.27 6.09 16.32
CA ALA A 200 4.98 6.14 15.68
C ALA A 200 4.21 4.85 15.98
N TYR A 201 2.93 4.99 16.23
CA TYR A 201 2.00 3.91 16.52
C TYR A 201 0.80 4.06 15.59
N SER A 202 0.28 2.96 15.10
CA SER A 202 -1.00 2.92 14.39
C SER A 202 -1.83 1.75 14.89
N PHE A 203 -3.12 1.97 14.89
CA PHE A 203 -4.15 0.97 15.15
C PHE A 203 -5.28 1.20 14.17
N ALA A 204 -5.80 0.15 13.57
CA ALA A 204 -6.96 0.24 12.72
C ALA A 204 -7.86 -0.97 12.88
N VAL A 205 -9.15 -0.75 12.72
CA VAL A 205 -10.18 -1.79 12.64
C VAL A 205 -11.03 -1.51 11.42
N SER A 206 -11.27 -2.53 10.61
CA SER A 206 -12.12 -2.47 9.43
C SER A 206 -13.19 -3.54 9.52
N TYR A 207 -14.41 -3.21 9.13
CA TYR A 207 -15.52 -4.12 8.98
C TYR A 207 -16.06 -4.03 7.56
N MET A 208 -16.36 -5.17 6.95
CA MET A 208 -17.01 -5.29 5.63
C MET A 208 -18.18 -6.22 5.73
N ASP A 209 -19.32 -5.82 5.17
CA ASP A 209 -20.51 -6.64 5.02
C ASP A 209 -20.49 -7.32 3.65
N LYS A 210 -20.65 -8.64 3.66
CA LYS A 210 -20.64 -9.50 2.45
C LYS A 210 -19.47 -9.18 1.52
N PRO A 211 -18.23 -9.27 2.00
CA PRO A 211 -17.10 -9.09 1.11
C PRO A 211 -17.12 -10.19 0.06
N GLU A 212 -17.04 -9.81 -1.20
CA GLU A 212 -16.65 -10.74 -2.24
C GLU A 212 -15.20 -11.17 -2.00
N ASN A 213 -14.82 -12.32 -2.54
CA ASN A 213 -13.55 -12.97 -2.25
C ASN A 213 -12.37 -12.04 -2.50
N TYR A 214 -11.98 -11.25 -1.51
CA TYR A 214 -10.82 -10.38 -1.58
C TYR A 214 -9.47 -11.13 -1.54
N LEU A 215 -9.52 -12.38 -1.20
CA LEU A 215 -8.43 -13.32 -1.44
C LEU A 215 -8.60 -13.86 -2.86
N GLU A 216 -8.56 -12.91 -3.79
CA GLU A 216 -8.63 -13.23 -5.20
C GLU A 216 -7.72 -14.36 -5.55
N ASN A 217 -8.34 -15.17 -6.28
CA ASN A 217 -7.76 -15.80 -7.41
C ASN A 217 -7.17 -17.10 -7.22
N THR A 218 -7.42 -17.87 -6.30
CA THR A 218 -6.86 -19.06 -6.83
C THR A 218 -7.78 -20.25 -6.93
N PHE A 219 -8.79 -20.40 -6.17
CA PHE A 219 -9.38 -21.73 -6.22
C PHE A 219 -10.88 -21.90 -5.93
N SER A 220 -11.62 -20.83 -5.66
CA SER A 220 -13.09 -20.98 -5.60
C SER A 220 -13.83 -19.65 -5.74
N PRO A 221 -14.50 -19.39 -6.86
CA PRO A 221 -15.26 -18.17 -7.09
C PRO A 221 -16.61 -18.11 -6.35
N THR A 222 -16.88 -19.01 -5.41
CA THR A 222 -18.24 -19.20 -4.90
C THR A 222 -18.41 -19.10 -3.39
N VAL A 223 -17.38 -18.80 -2.63
CA VAL A 223 -17.53 -18.69 -1.16
C VAL A 223 -17.34 -17.25 -0.71
N THR A 224 -18.44 -16.55 -0.59
CA THR A 224 -18.49 -15.23 0.00
C THR A 224 -18.55 -15.33 1.52
N ALA A 225 -17.79 -14.50 2.23
CA ALA A 225 -18.02 -14.32 3.66
C ALA A 225 -19.28 -13.49 3.87
N ASP A 226 -20.05 -13.76 4.95
CA ASP A 226 -21.15 -12.89 5.33
C ASP A 226 -20.62 -11.56 5.87
N TRP A 227 -19.50 -11.60 6.56
CA TRP A 227 -18.78 -10.41 6.99
C TRP A 227 -17.30 -10.70 7.26
N ARG A 228 -16.51 -9.64 7.18
CA ARG A 228 -15.07 -9.65 7.48
C ARG A 228 -14.74 -8.54 8.47
N THR A 229 -13.92 -8.86 9.45
CA THR A 229 -13.29 -7.88 10.32
C THR A 229 -11.77 -7.97 10.20
N GLN A 230 -11.12 -6.83 10.18
CA GLN A 230 -9.65 -6.76 10.18
C GLN A 230 -9.20 -5.86 11.33
N VAL A 231 -8.13 -6.26 11.98
CA VAL A 231 -7.44 -5.44 12.99
C VAL A 231 -5.98 -5.33 12.61
N ALA A 232 -5.47 -4.11 12.48
CA ALA A 232 -4.07 -3.86 12.16
C ALA A 232 -3.39 -3.03 13.25
N LEU A 233 -2.14 -3.40 13.53
CA LEU A 233 -1.27 -2.73 14.48
C LEU A 233 0.05 -2.40 13.79
N GLY A 234 0.58 -1.21 14.01
CA GLY A 234 1.89 -0.81 13.50
C GLY A 234 2.65 0.00 14.54
N PHE A 235 3.95 -0.24 14.60
CA PHE A 235 4.88 0.49 15.45
C PHE A 235 6.18 0.74 14.70
N ASN A 236 6.65 1.99 14.69
CA ASN A 236 7.95 2.37 14.16
C ASN A 236 8.74 3.14 15.22
N LEU A 237 9.99 2.77 15.36
CA LEU A 237 10.99 3.42 16.20
C LEU A 237 12.09 3.97 15.30
N GLN A 238 12.28 5.27 15.31
CA GLN A 238 13.38 5.92 14.58
C GLN A 238 14.40 6.49 15.57
N TYR A 239 15.64 6.10 15.41
CA TYR A 239 16.78 6.69 16.12
C TYR A 239 17.83 7.16 15.12
N ASN A 240 18.01 8.48 14.99
CA ASN A 240 18.83 9.07 13.92
C ASN A 240 18.37 8.54 12.53
N SER A 241 19.30 7.89 11.81
CA SER A 241 19.10 7.33 10.49
C SER A 241 18.57 5.89 10.48
N ILE A 242 18.38 5.29 11.64
CA ILE A 242 17.85 3.91 11.76
C ILE A 242 16.35 3.97 12.03
N ILE A 243 15.59 3.21 11.26
CA ILE A 243 14.17 2.99 11.52
C ILE A 243 13.97 1.49 11.71
N TRP A 244 13.42 1.11 12.83
CA TRP A 244 12.94 -0.25 13.08
C TRP A 244 11.42 -0.23 13.21
N GLY A 245 10.75 -1.21 12.64
CA GLY A 245 9.31 -1.29 12.66
C GLY A 245 8.78 -2.71 12.79
N VAL A 246 7.60 -2.79 13.36
CA VAL A 246 6.80 -4.02 13.46
C VAL A 246 5.39 -3.68 13.04
N SER A 247 4.78 -4.55 12.26
CA SER A 247 3.37 -4.41 11.90
C SER A 247 2.70 -5.78 11.81
N SER A 248 1.40 -5.79 12.08
CA SER A 248 0.60 -6.99 11.99
C SER A 248 -0.83 -6.67 11.58
N ARG A 249 -1.47 -7.62 10.92
CA ARG A 249 -2.88 -7.59 10.57
C ARG A 249 -3.50 -8.94 10.86
N ILE A 250 -4.61 -8.94 11.57
CA ILE A 250 -5.46 -10.11 11.80
C ILE A 250 -6.70 -9.93 10.94
N ILE A 251 -7.09 -10.97 10.22
CA ILE A 251 -8.28 -11.01 9.39
C ILE A 251 -9.18 -12.08 9.98
N TYR A 252 -10.45 -11.77 10.16
CA TYR A 252 -11.46 -12.70 10.61
C TYR A 252 -12.66 -12.64 9.65
N ASP A 253 -12.93 -13.76 9.01
CA ASP A 253 -14.05 -13.94 8.08
C ASP A 253 -15.07 -14.89 8.67
N TYR A 254 -16.33 -14.57 8.52
CA TYR A 254 -17.42 -15.42 8.96
C TYR A 254 -18.34 -15.80 7.79
N ASN A 255 -18.64 -17.10 7.71
CA ASN A 255 -19.64 -17.64 6.81
C ASN A 255 -20.47 -18.69 7.58
N PRO A 256 -21.83 -18.62 7.58
CA PRO A 256 -22.68 -19.51 8.37
C PRO A 256 -22.57 -20.97 7.95
N ILE A 257 -22.20 -21.25 6.70
CA ILE A 257 -22.08 -22.61 6.15
C ILE A 257 -20.70 -23.22 6.44
N HIS A 258 -19.65 -22.42 6.27
CA HIS A 258 -18.26 -22.89 6.30
C HIS A 258 -17.50 -22.54 7.59
N LYS A 259 -18.16 -21.86 8.53
CA LYS A 259 -17.60 -21.38 9.79
C LYS A 259 -16.62 -20.21 9.61
N SER A 260 -15.88 -19.88 10.67
CA SER A 260 -14.91 -18.79 10.66
C SER A 260 -13.60 -19.21 10.03
N ALA A 261 -12.96 -18.27 9.34
CA ALA A 261 -11.59 -18.38 8.88
C ALA A 261 -10.77 -17.22 9.45
N ASP A 262 -9.61 -17.54 9.99
CA ASP A 262 -8.71 -16.55 10.60
C ASP A 262 -7.41 -16.48 9.79
N GLY A 263 -6.87 -15.27 9.64
CA GLY A 263 -5.59 -15.04 9.02
C GLY A 263 -4.73 -14.09 9.84
N LEU A 264 -3.44 -14.36 9.94
CA LEU A 264 -2.45 -13.50 10.58
C LEU A 264 -1.35 -13.14 9.59
N ILE A 265 -1.10 -11.86 9.46
CA ILE A 265 0.05 -11.33 8.74
C ILE A 265 0.83 -10.50 9.73
N ALA A 266 2.11 -10.76 9.87
CA ALA A 266 2.96 -10.02 10.78
C ALA A 266 4.36 -9.87 10.19
N GLY A 267 5.04 -8.78 10.52
CA GLY A 267 6.38 -8.57 10.03
C GLY A 267 7.18 -7.59 10.86
N THR A 268 8.46 -7.59 10.62
CA THR A 268 9.41 -6.64 11.17
C THR A 268 10.38 -6.20 10.09
N GLY A 269 10.85 -4.97 10.19
CA GLY A 269 11.82 -4.43 9.26
C GLY A 269 12.74 -3.44 9.95
N ILE A 270 13.93 -3.30 9.41
CA ILE A 270 14.90 -2.30 9.79
C ILE A 270 15.43 -1.62 8.54
N SER A 271 15.50 -0.29 8.57
CA SER A 271 16.17 0.47 7.51
C SER A 271 17.21 1.41 8.11
N TYR A 272 18.25 1.67 7.34
CA TYR A 272 19.32 2.58 7.68
C TYR A 272 19.57 3.53 6.52
N ASP A 273 19.38 4.83 6.78
CA ASP A 273 19.61 5.89 5.81
C ASP A 273 21.01 6.47 5.97
N LEU A 274 21.82 6.34 4.94
CA LEU A 274 23.07 7.05 4.71
C LEU A 274 22.80 8.28 3.83
N LEU A 275 23.77 9.19 3.71
CA LEU A 275 23.58 10.45 2.96
C LEU A 275 23.02 10.23 1.53
N GLN A 276 23.61 9.31 0.77
CA GLN A 276 23.24 9.03 -0.62
C GLN A 276 22.71 7.61 -0.83
N SER A 277 22.74 6.78 0.19
CA SER A 277 22.29 5.39 0.09
C SER A 277 21.43 5.01 1.28
N SER A 278 20.61 4.00 1.10
CA SER A 278 19.81 3.42 2.17
C SER A 278 19.78 1.91 2.00
N VAL A 279 19.74 1.21 3.11
CA VAL A 279 19.60 -0.25 3.14
C VAL A 279 18.42 -0.62 4.02
N SER A 280 17.74 -1.72 3.69
CA SER A 280 16.73 -2.30 4.57
C SER A 280 16.79 -3.82 4.56
N LEU A 281 16.31 -4.38 5.65
CA LEU A 281 16.06 -5.80 5.80
C LEU A 281 14.66 -5.96 6.41
N SER A 282 13.82 -6.74 5.77
CA SER A 282 12.45 -6.97 6.20
C SER A 282 12.12 -8.45 6.19
N TYR A 283 11.34 -8.84 7.17
CA TYR A 283 10.77 -10.17 7.31
C TYR A 283 9.27 -10.06 7.45
N LEU A 284 8.55 -10.84 6.68
CA LEU A 284 7.10 -10.95 6.71
C LEU A 284 6.70 -12.41 6.90
N PHE A 285 5.75 -12.62 7.76
CA PHE A 285 5.09 -13.88 8.03
C PHE A 285 3.61 -13.76 7.66
N SER A 286 3.10 -14.70 6.90
CA SER A 286 1.67 -14.79 6.57
C SER A 286 1.17 -16.19 6.86
N ASP A 287 0.12 -16.25 7.66
CA ASP A 287 -0.67 -17.46 7.84
C ASP A 287 -1.72 -17.53 6.73
N THR A 288 -1.57 -18.52 5.87
CA THR A 288 -2.46 -18.73 4.74
C THR A 288 -3.70 -19.57 5.08
N ASN A 289 -3.86 -19.96 6.33
CA ASN A 289 -5.07 -20.66 6.81
C ASN A 289 -6.34 -19.79 6.79
N VAL A 290 -6.30 -18.68 6.09
CA VAL A 290 -7.45 -17.78 5.92
C VAL A 290 -8.69 -18.53 5.44
N TRP A 291 -8.51 -19.68 4.82
CA TRP A 291 -9.60 -20.55 4.42
C TRP A 291 -9.25 -22.02 4.64
N ASN A 292 -9.88 -22.65 5.62
CA ASN A 292 -9.98 -24.12 5.71
C ASN A 292 -10.84 -24.64 4.54
N HIS A 293 -10.47 -24.34 3.31
CA HIS A 293 -11.19 -24.84 2.16
C HIS A 293 -10.72 -26.24 1.80
N LYS A 294 -11.68 -27.11 1.67
CA LYS A 294 -11.52 -28.23 0.75
C LYS A 294 -11.34 -27.58 -0.63
N ASP A 295 -10.29 -27.99 -1.34
CA ASP A 295 -10.15 -27.64 -2.72
C ASP A 295 -11.43 -28.01 -3.50
N PHE A 296 -11.56 -27.54 -4.73
CA PHE A 296 -12.69 -27.84 -5.61
C PHE A 296 -12.95 -29.35 -5.77
N MET A 297 -11.97 -30.20 -5.47
CA MET A 297 -12.02 -31.65 -5.53
C MET A 297 -12.30 -32.30 -4.13
N GLY A 298 -12.51 -31.51 -3.09
CA GLY A 298 -12.73 -32.03 -1.74
C GLY A 298 -11.47 -32.45 -1.00
N GLN A 299 -10.28 -32.16 -1.54
CA GLN A 299 -9.01 -32.36 -0.86
C GLN A 299 -8.83 -31.24 0.17
N LYS A 300 -8.48 -31.62 1.38
CA LYS A 300 -8.11 -30.68 2.42
C LYS A 300 -6.79 -30.02 2.00
N LEU A 301 -6.81 -28.72 1.72
CA LEU A 301 -5.56 -27.98 1.63
C LEU A 301 -4.82 -28.21 2.95
N ASP A 302 -3.55 -28.60 2.88
CA ASP A 302 -2.77 -28.92 4.07
C ASP A 302 -2.84 -27.76 5.06
N ASN A 303 -3.36 -28.04 6.24
CA ASN A 303 -3.45 -27.10 7.32
C ASN A 303 -2.03 -26.69 7.73
N GLY A 304 -1.70 -25.41 7.68
CA GLY A 304 -0.51 -24.90 8.33
C GLY A 304 0.62 -24.47 7.42
N ASP A 305 0.33 -24.16 6.18
CA ASP A 305 1.33 -23.60 5.28
C ASP A 305 1.52 -22.11 5.54
N TYR A 306 2.48 -21.80 6.38
CA TYR A 306 2.97 -20.44 6.59
C TYR A 306 3.84 -20.01 5.42
N ILE A 307 3.69 -18.74 5.00
CA ILE A 307 4.59 -18.13 4.03
C ILE A 307 5.55 -17.20 4.76
N HIS A 308 6.84 -17.41 4.53
CA HIS A 308 7.90 -16.59 5.05
C HIS A 308 8.55 -15.81 3.92
N THR A 309 8.60 -14.49 4.05
CA THR A 309 9.24 -13.61 3.06
C THR A 309 10.36 -12.82 3.72
N PHE A 310 11.55 -12.90 3.16
CA PHE A 310 12.71 -12.10 3.53
C PHE A 310 13.10 -11.23 2.36
N ILE A 311 13.28 -9.92 2.60
CA ILE A 311 13.72 -8.96 1.58
C ILE A 311 14.85 -8.12 2.15
N ALA A 312 15.97 -8.11 1.43
CA ALA A 312 17.05 -7.16 1.63
C ALA A 312 17.05 -6.17 0.47
N SER A 313 17.06 -4.89 0.76
CA SER A 313 17.02 -3.84 -0.26
C SER A 313 18.14 -2.83 -0.06
N PHE A 314 18.62 -2.31 -1.18
CA PHE A 314 19.57 -1.23 -1.27
C PHE A 314 19.03 -0.18 -2.22
N ARG A 315 19.17 1.09 -1.86
CA ARG A 315 18.84 2.24 -2.69
C ARG A 315 20.01 3.19 -2.72
N TYR A 316 20.36 3.68 -3.91
CA TYR A 316 21.33 4.73 -4.10
C TYR A 316 20.66 5.94 -4.76
N LYS A 317 20.69 7.09 -4.12
CA LYS A 317 20.16 8.35 -4.65
C LYS A 317 21.21 8.96 -5.59
N TYR A 318 20.89 8.99 -6.87
CA TYR A 318 21.69 9.66 -7.87
C TYR A 318 21.42 11.17 -7.89
N SER A 319 20.16 11.56 -7.71
CA SER A 319 19.69 12.93 -7.50
C SER A 319 18.62 12.96 -6.40
N GLU A 320 18.02 14.11 -6.12
CA GLU A 320 16.89 14.21 -5.20
C GLU A 320 15.68 13.43 -5.73
N GLU A 321 15.52 13.40 -7.06
CA GLU A 321 14.39 12.79 -7.74
C GLU A 321 14.66 11.36 -8.22
N THR A 322 15.92 11.00 -8.50
CA THR A 322 16.27 9.73 -9.13
C THR A 322 17.08 8.83 -8.22
N SER A 323 16.70 7.59 -8.12
CA SER A 323 17.42 6.56 -7.38
C SER A 323 17.52 5.24 -8.13
N LEU A 324 18.66 4.56 -7.96
CA LEU A 324 18.83 3.15 -8.30
C LEU A 324 18.40 2.33 -7.10
N PHE A 325 17.69 1.24 -7.33
CA PHE A 325 17.39 0.28 -6.29
C PHE A 325 17.83 -1.13 -6.70
N MET A 326 18.12 -1.93 -5.68
CA MET A 326 18.36 -3.36 -5.79
C MET A 326 17.64 -4.03 -4.61
N SER A 327 16.91 -5.09 -4.86
CA SER A 327 16.25 -5.87 -3.84
C SER A 327 16.40 -7.34 -4.13
N GLY A 328 16.59 -8.14 -3.10
CA GLY A 328 16.67 -9.57 -3.24
C GLY A 328 16.25 -10.29 -1.97
N GLY A 329 15.83 -11.52 -2.12
CA GLY A 329 15.34 -12.30 -1.00
C GLY A 329 14.74 -13.62 -1.42
N PHE A 330 13.86 -14.10 -0.59
CA PHE A 330 13.09 -15.31 -0.88
C PHE A 330 11.71 -15.25 -0.23
N THR A 331 10.76 -15.84 -0.91
CA THR A 331 9.42 -16.11 -0.39
C THR A 331 9.25 -17.62 -0.34
N ASP A 332 9.08 -18.18 0.84
CA ASP A 332 9.24 -19.62 1.10
C ASP A 332 10.58 -20.11 0.57
N THR A 333 10.53 -20.94 -0.49
CA THR A 333 11.70 -21.51 -1.16
C THR A 333 12.04 -20.81 -2.47
N THR A 334 11.26 -19.82 -2.88
CA THR A 334 11.43 -19.13 -4.17
C THR A 334 12.29 -17.88 -3.98
N PRO A 335 13.56 -17.90 -4.42
CA PRO A 335 14.42 -16.74 -4.42
C PRO A 335 14.01 -15.78 -5.53
N PHE A 336 14.23 -14.49 -5.29
CA PHE A 336 14.05 -13.44 -6.27
C PHE A 336 15.13 -12.38 -6.16
N PHE A 337 15.36 -11.67 -7.24
CA PHE A 337 16.23 -10.52 -7.31
C PHE A 337 15.62 -9.47 -8.24
N ALA A 338 15.66 -8.21 -7.85
CA ALA A 338 15.21 -7.11 -8.68
C ALA A 338 16.21 -5.96 -8.68
N VAL A 339 16.32 -5.28 -9.79
CA VAL A 339 17.13 -4.08 -9.96
C VAL A 339 16.39 -3.11 -10.86
N GLY A 340 16.45 -1.83 -10.54
CA GLY A 340 15.76 -0.83 -11.35
C GLY A 340 16.09 0.60 -10.95
N LEU A 341 15.39 1.51 -11.62
CA LEU A 341 15.44 2.94 -11.40
C LEU A 341 14.07 3.42 -10.94
N ARG A 342 14.07 4.36 -10.02
CA ARG A 342 12.89 5.13 -9.65
C ARG A 342 13.16 6.60 -9.86
N SER A 343 12.19 7.28 -10.42
CA SER A 343 12.19 8.73 -10.56
C SER A 343 10.85 9.30 -10.11
N GLY A 344 10.89 10.44 -9.40
CA GLY A 344 9.69 11.13 -8.95
C GLY A 344 9.90 12.64 -8.90
N PHE A 345 8.83 13.43 -9.07
CA PHE A 345 8.83 14.88 -8.97
C PHE A 345 7.57 15.43 -8.33
#